data_c4ab5e5d89c85f12d7201d039be0aa0b
#
_entry.id   c4ab5e5d89c85f12d7201d039be0aa0b
#
_cell.length_a   1.000
_cell.length_b   1.000
_cell.length_c   1.000
_cell.angle_alpha   90.00
_cell.angle_beta   90.00
_cell.angle_gamma   90.00
#
_symmetry.space_group_name_H-M   'P 1'
#
loop_
_entity.id
_entity.type
_entity.pdbx_description
1 polymer ?
#
loop_
_entity_poly.entity_id
_entity_poly.type
_entity_poly.pdbx_seq_one_letter_code
_entity_poly.pdbx_strand_id
1 'polypeptide(L)'
;MSCQPDPRAHAWDDEAMPCAVVDIHTELRFWEKTYARQAFHRQGTAFRQYVPTLKFAYDIYLLSRRRPLQALLPALPARYEAAIARHARLDWSLASAVIARVWQRLNAPLEEDPPLFSPVPTAMDERVLLAEAMQRRAGNAFTR
;
A
#
# COMPACT_ATOMS: atom_id res chain seq x y z
N MET A 1 28.35 41.76 -24.45
CA MET A 1 27.89 41.34 -23.13
C MET A 1 27.59 39.86 -23.17
N SER A 2 28.53 39.06 -22.71
CA SER A 2 28.39 37.61 -22.68
C SER A 2 27.73 37.21 -21.37
N CYS A 3 26.45 36.81 -21.42
CA CYS A 3 25.83 36.11 -20.30
C CYS A 3 26.47 34.73 -20.20
N GLN A 4 27.40 34.55 -19.31
CA GLN A 4 27.79 33.21 -18.88
C GLN A 4 26.69 32.66 -17.97
N PRO A 5 26.13 31.48 -18.26
CA PRO A 5 25.26 30.84 -17.32
C PRO A 5 26.03 30.46 -16.05
N ASP A 6 25.47 30.79 -14.92
CA ASP A 6 25.99 30.51 -13.59
C ASP A 6 26.11 28.98 -13.41
N PRO A 7 27.32 28.44 -13.17
CA PRO A 7 27.48 27.00 -12.99
C PRO A 7 26.80 26.45 -11.73
N ARG A 8 26.20 27.31 -10.91
CA ARG A 8 25.46 26.92 -9.71
C ARG A 8 23.97 26.64 -9.95
N ALA A 9 23.49 26.96 -11.16
CA ALA A 9 22.06 26.75 -11.51
C ALA A 9 21.70 25.27 -11.77
N HIS A 10 22.66 24.38 -11.85
CA HIS A 10 22.44 22.97 -12.16
C HIS A 10 22.45 22.02 -10.96
N ALA A 11 22.51 22.54 -9.74
CA ALA A 11 22.50 21.69 -8.53
C ALA A 11 21.11 21.16 -8.13
N TRP A 12 20.07 21.46 -8.90
CA TRP A 12 18.70 21.09 -8.57
C TRP A 12 18.13 19.92 -9.39
N ASP A 13 18.92 19.46 -10.37
CA ASP A 13 18.37 18.58 -11.42
C ASP A 13 18.58 17.08 -11.21
N ASP A 14 19.25 16.65 -10.14
CA ASP A 14 19.67 15.26 -10.08
C ASP A 14 19.17 14.43 -8.90
N GLU A 15 18.29 14.97 -8.08
CA GLU A 15 17.42 14.15 -7.27
C GLU A 15 15.97 14.27 -7.77
N ALA A 16 15.77 13.82 -9.00
CA ALA A 16 14.46 13.40 -9.42
C ALA A 16 14.03 12.27 -8.45
N MET A 17 13.44 12.68 -7.32
CA MET A 17 12.58 11.78 -6.55
C MET A 17 11.77 11.04 -7.60
N PRO A 18 11.79 9.70 -7.65
CA PRO A 18 10.89 9.01 -8.53
C PRO A 18 9.50 9.53 -8.21
N CYS A 19 8.94 10.33 -9.10
CA CYS A 19 7.53 10.60 -9.11
C CYS A 19 6.90 9.22 -9.21
N ALA A 20 6.52 8.66 -8.10
CA ALA A 20 5.67 7.50 -8.09
C ALA A 20 4.37 7.95 -8.75
N VAL A 21 4.32 7.79 -10.06
CA VAL A 21 3.10 8.00 -10.84
C VAL A 21 2.15 6.90 -10.39
N VAL A 22 1.23 7.28 -9.52
CA VAL A 22 0.15 6.38 -9.12
C VAL A 22 -0.81 6.31 -10.28
N ASP A 23 -0.82 5.20 -10.99
CA ASP A 23 -1.83 4.95 -12.00
C ASP A 23 -3.15 4.58 -11.32
N ILE A 24 -4.04 5.55 -11.23
CA ILE A 24 -5.35 5.40 -10.58
C ILE A 24 -6.19 4.28 -11.21
N HIS A 25 -6.05 4.04 -12.50
CA HIS A 25 -6.80 2.97 -13.17
C HIS A 25 -6.32 1.59 -12.72
N THR A 26 -5.03 1.40 -12.61
CA THR A 26 -4.44 0.16 -12.09
C THR A 26 -4.83 -0.05 -10.63
N GLU A 27 -4.79 0.99 -9.82
CA GLU A 27 -5.20 0.94 -8.41
C GLU A 27 -6.69 0.62 -8.26
N LEU A 28 -7.57 1.23 -9.04
CA LEU A 28 -9.00 0.92 -9.00
C LEU A 28 -9.30 -0.52 -9.42
N ARG A 29 -8.58 -1.07 -10.41
CA ARG A 29 -8.71 -2.48 -10.78
C ARG A 29 -8.27 -3.42 -9.66
N PHE A 30 -7.22 -3.07 -8.96
CA PHE A 30 -6.79 -3.82 -7.77
C PHE A 30 -7.90 -3.84 -6.71
N TRP A 31 -8.48 -2.67 -6.39
CA TRP A 31 -9.54 -2.57 -5.41
C TRP A 31 -10.81 -3.30 -5.86
N GLU A 32 -11.19 -3.23 -7.12
CA GLU A 32 -12.32 -3.95 -7.68
C GLU A 32 -12.21 -5.46 -7.46
N LYS A 33 -11.01 -6.02 -7.59
CA LYS A 33 -10.75 -7.44 -7.37
C LYS A 33 -10.69 -7.83 -5.89
N THR A 34 -10.36 -6.90 -5.02
CA THR A 34 -10.03 -7.21 -3.62
C THR A 34 -11.00 -6.60 -2.61
N TYR A 35 -11.88 -5.67 -3.00
CA TYR A 35 -12.74 -4.95 -2.05
C TYR A 35 -13.62 -5.85 -1.18
N ALA A 36 -14.10 -6.95 -1.72
CA ALA A 36 -14.93 -7.89 -1.00
C ALA A 36 -14.20 -8.60 0.17
N ARG A 37 -12.87 -8.61 0.13
CA ARG A 37 -12.01 -9.20 1.17
C ARG A 37 -11.49 -8.17 2.16
N GLN A 38 -11.76 -6.89 1.94
CA GLN A 38 -11.27 -5.83 2.80
C GLN A 38 -12.12 -5.70 4.06
N ALA A 39 -11.50 -5.27 5.16
CA ALA A 39 -12.17 -5.04 6.42
C ALA A 39 -13.27 -3.96 6.33
N PHE A 40 -13.16 -3.03 5.39
CA PHE A 40 -14.17 -1.99 5.16
C PHE A 40 -15.36 -2.47 4.33
N HIS A 41 -15.31 -3.66 3.74
CA HIS A 41 -16.39 -4.15 2.91
C HIS A 41 -17.68 -4.34 3.73
N ARG A 42 -18.76 -3.77 3.24
CA ARG A 42 -20.11 -4.01 3.76
C ARG A 42 -20.92 -4.81 2.76
N GLN A 43 -21.57 -5.84 3.24
CA GLN A 43 -22.45 -6.68 2.43
C GLN A 43 -23.56 -5.82 1.80
N GLY A 44 -23.78 -5.99 0.51
CA GLY A 44 -24.75 -5.21 -0.25
C GLY A 44 -24.24 -3.90 -0.83
N THR A 45 -23.00 -3.50 -0.53
CA THR A 45 -22.38 -2.30 -1.09
C THR A 45 -21.57 -2.66 -2.34
N ALA A 46 -21.99 -2.14 -3.49
CA ALA A 46 -21.29 -2.38 -4.75
C ALA A 46 -19.96 -1.61 -4.83
N PHE A 47 -18.99 -2.16 -5.55
CA PHE A 47 -17.66 -1.52 -5.72
C PHE A 47 -17.76 -0.07 -6.21
N ARG A 48 -18.65 0.24 -7.15
CA ARG A 48 -18.87 1.59 -7.66
C ARG A 48 -19.16 2.63 -6.59
N GLN A 49 -19.71 2.23 -5.44
CA GLN A 49 -20.00 3.14 -4.32
C GLN A 49 -18.73 3.54 -3.55
N TYR A 50 -17.69 2.69 -3.59
CA TYR A 50 -16.39 2.99 -3.00
C TYR A 50 -15.50 3.86 -3.90
N VAL A 51 -15.73 3.85 -5.20
CA VAL A 51 -14.87 4.52 -6.18
C VAL A 51 -14.64 6.00 -5.90
N PRO A 52 -15.67 6.84 -5.59
CA PRO A 52 -15.43 8.24 -5.26
C PRO A 52 -14.53 8.42 -4.04
N THR A 53 -14.73 7.62 -3.01
CA THR A 53 -13.93 7.66 -1.79
C THR A 53 -12.50 7.18 -2.03
N LEU A 54 -12.31 6.14 -2.84
CA LEU A 54 -10.99 5.66 -3.24
C LEU A 54 -10.23 6.76 -4.01
N LYS A 55 -10.84 7.38 -5.00
CA LYS A 55 -10.23 8.48 -5.75
C LYS A 55 -9.86 9.65 -4.84
N PHE A 56 -10.75 10.03 -3.94
CA PHE A 56 -10.48 11.06 -2.95
C PHE A 56 -9.26 10.71 -2.08
N ALA A 57 -9.15 9.48 -1.62
CA ALA A 57 -8.03 9.04 -0.82
C ALA A 57 -6.69 9.17 -1.56
N TYR A 58 -6.63 8.78 -2.82
CA TYR A 58 -5.45 8.96 -3.66
C TYR A 58 -5.12 10.43 -3.90
N ASP A 59 -6.11 11.24 -4.20
CA ASP A 59 -5.92 12.68 -4.41
C ASP A 59 -5.35 13.37 -3.16
N ILE A 60 -5.92 13.08 -1.99
CA ILE A 60 -5.43 13.63 -0.73
C ILE A 60 -4.03 13.12 -0.40
N TYR A 61 -3.73 11.85 -0.66
CA TYR A 61 -2.39 11.31 -0.45
C TYR A 61 -1.33 12.05 -1.27
N LEU A 62 -1.61 12.26 -2.55
CA LEU A 62 -0.70 12.97 -3.45
C LEU A 62 -0.58 14.46 -3.10
N LEU A 63 -1.69 15.13 -2.81
CA LEU A 63 -1.71 16.54 -2.43
C LEU A 63 -1.03 16.80 -1.08
N SER A 64 -1.13 15.87 -0.15
CA SER A 64 -0.52 15.99 1.18
C SER A 64 0.97 15.70 1.19
N ARG A 65 1.59 15.42 0.05
CA ARG A 65 3.00 15.02 -0.06
C ARG A 65 3.37 13.88 0.88
N ARG A 66 2.53 12.85 0.94
CA ARG A 66 2.74 11.64 1.75
C ARG A 66 2.81 11.89 3.25
N ARG A 67 2.17 12.95 3.74
CA ARG A 67 2.03 13.18 5.19
C ARG A 67 1.35 12.00 5.86
N PRO A 68 1.69 11.70 7.11
CA PRO A 68 1.00 10.67 7.86
C PRO A 68 -0.49 11.00 7.99
N LEU A 69 -1.33 9.97 7.85
CA LEU A 69 -2.78 10.12 7.87
C LEU A 69 -3.28 10.82 9.15
N GLN A 70 -2.66 10.52 10.30
CA GLN A 70 -3.03 11.11 11.58
C GLN A 70 -2.96 12.66 11.57
N ALA A 71 -1.99 13.22 10.86
CA ALA A 71 -1.85 14.67 10.73
C ALA A 71 -2.97 15.31 9.92
N LEU A 72 -3.64 14.53 9.07
CA LEU A 72 -4.71 14.99 8.19
C LEU A 72 -6.11 14.76 8.77
N LEU A 73 -6.25 13.79 9.69
CA LEU A 73 -7.54 13.38 10.24
C LEU A 73 -8.44 14.52 10.71
N PRO A 74 -7.95 15.59 11.39
CA PRO A 74 -8.83 16.67 11.84
C PRO A 74 -9.53 17.43 10.71
N ALA A 75 -8.88 17.55 9.54
CA ALA A 75 -9.40 18.28 8.39
C ALA A 75 -10.08 17.39 7.34
N LEU A 76 -9.89 16.09 7.40
CA LEU A 76 -10.37 15.16 6.38
C LEU A 76 -11.90 15.11 6.26
N PRO A 77 -12.70 15.06 7.34
CA PRO A 77 -14.15 15.01 7.20
C PRO A 77 -14.70 16.18 6.41
N ALA A 78 -14.27 17.40 6.73
CA ALA A 78 -14.70 18.60 6.02
C ALA A 78 -14.27 18.60 4.54
N ARG A 79 -13.04 18.16 4.25
CA ARG A 79 -12.54 18.02 2.87
C ARG A 79 -13.31 16.97 2.09
N TYR A 80 -13.63 15.86 2.72
CA TYR A 80 -14.41 14.79 2.12
C TYR A 80 -15.81 15.25 1.75
N GLU A 81 -16.47 15.98 2.66
CA GLU A 81 -17.80 16.55 2.40
C GLU A 81 -17.78 17.61 1.32
N ALA A 82 -16.73 18.40 1.22
CA ALA A 82 -16.58 19.41 0.17
C ALA A 82 -16.28 18.79 -1.21
N ALA A 83 -15.53 17.68 -1.24
CA ALA A 83 -15.06 17.08 -2.49
C ALA A 83 -16.07 16.12 -3.12
N ILE A 84 -16.89 15.44 -2.31
CA ILE A 84 -17.80 14.39 -2.79
C ILE A 84 -19.25 14.80 -2.59
N ALA A 85 -20.03 14.70 -3.67
CA ALA A 85 -21.46 15.01 -3.64
C ALA A 85 -22.18 14.11 -2.61
N ARG A 86 -23.16 14.68 -1.91
CA ARG A 86 -23.89 14.03 -0.80
C ARG A 86 -24.40 12.63 -1.15
N HIS A 87 -24.92 12.43 -2.35
CA HIS A 87 -25.46 11.16 -2.81
C HIS A 87 -24.40 10.09 -3.11
N ALA A 88 -23.15 10.50 -3.29
CA ALA A 88 -22.01 9.64 -3.57
C ALA A 88 -21.11 9.40 -2.33
N ARG A 89 -21.41 10.05 -1.20
CA ARG A 89 -20.64 9.89 0.04
C ARG A 89 -20.97 8.56 0.71
N LEU A 90 -19.92 7.93 1.19
CA LEU A 90 -20.05 6.89 2.19
C LEU A 90 -20.22 7.53 3.58
N ASP A 91 -20.79 6.77 4.50
CA ASP A 91 -20.74 7.13 5.90
C ASP A 91 -19.30 7.36 6.35
N TRP A 92 -19.04 8.39 7.19
CA TRP A 92 -17.68 8.78 7.53
C TRP A 92 -16.88 7.64 8.18
N SER A 93 -17.51 6.83 9.01
CA SER A 93 -16.85 5.68 9.61
C SER A 93 -16.32 4.71 8.55
N LEU A 94 -17.08 4.48 7.49
CA LEU A 94 -16.71 3.64 6.37
C LEU A 94 -15.67 4.34 5.47
N ALA A 95 -15.89 5.61 5.16
CA ALA A 95 -14.98 6.41 4.35
C ALA A 95 -13.58 6.49 4.98
N SER A 96 -13.51 6.73 6.29
CA SER A 96 -12.24 6.77 7.01
C SER A 96 -11.50 5.44 6.99
N ALA A 97 -12.21 4.32 7.08
CA ALA A 97 -11.63 2.99 6.96
C ALA A 97 -11.06 2.73 5.55
N VAL A 98 -11.76 3.15 4.50
CA VAL A 98 -11.28 3.07 3.11
C VAL A 98 -10.03 3.91 2.93
N ILE A 99 -10.04 5.16 3.40
CA ILE A 99 -8.89 6.07 3.32
C ILE A 99 -7.68 5.48 4.05
N ALA A 100 -7.86 4.98 5.26
CA ALA A 100 -6.80 4.35 6.04
C ALA A 100 -6.18 3.16 5.29
N ARG A 101 -7.00 2.36 4.62
CA ARG A 101 -6.54 1.21 3.87
C ARG A 101 -5.73 1.61 2.63
N VAL A 102 -6.12 2.66 1.94
CA VAL A 102 -5.35 3.23 0.83
C VAL A 102 -3.98 3.71 1.32
N TRP A 103 -3.93 4.43 2.47
CA TRP A 103 -2.66 4.84 3.10
C TRP A 103 -1.76 3.67 3.42
N GLN A 104 -2.30 2.60 4.00
CA GLN A 104 -1.55 1.39 4.30
C GLN A 104 -0.95 0.76 3.04
N ARG A 105 -1.74 0.70 1.97
CA ARG A 105 -1.28 0.16 0.70
C ARG A 105 -0.15 1.00 0.09
N LEU A 106 -0.28 2.31 0.07
CA LEU A 106 0.71 3.21 -0.52
C LEU A 106 1.99 3.35 0.30
N ASN A 107 1.90 3.15 1.60
CA ASN A 107 3.04 3.16 2.52
C ASN A 107 3.61 1.76 2.79
N ALA A 108 2.94 0.72 2.32
CA ALA A 108 3.51 -0.62 2.38
C ALA A 108 4.83 -0.62 1.61
N PRO A 109 5.89 -1.20 2.15
CA PRO A 109 7.07 -1.46 1.35
C PRO A 109 6.60 -2.20 0.11
N LEU A 110 7.11 -1.79 -1.05
CA LEU A 110 6.92 -2.56 -2.27
C LEU A 110 7.36 -3.98 -1.91
N GLU A 111 6.41 -4.89 -1.79
CA GLU A 111 6.77 -6.29 -1.82
C GLU A 111 7.43 -6.46 -3.18
N GLU A 112 8.76 -6.55 -3.17
CA GLU A 112 9.48 -6.99 -4.33
C GLU A 112 8.78 -8.28 -4.75
N ASP A 113 8.25 -8.30 -5.96
CA ASP A 113 7.73 -9.53 -6.54
C ASP A 113 8.70 -10.65 -6.15
N PRO A 114 8.25 -11.72 -5.50
CA PRO A 114 9.14 -12.79 -5.12
C PRO A 114 9.96 -13.12 -6.36
N PRO A 115 11.29 -13.11 -6.28
CA PRO A 115 12.12 -13.28 -7.45
C PRO A 115 11.58 -14.51 -8.19
N LEU A 116 11.35 -14.38 -9.50
CA LEU A 116 10.81 -15.44 -10.37
C LEU A 116 11.64 -16.74 -10.28
N PHE A 117 12.80 -16.64 -9.64
CA PHE A 117 13.60 -17.72 -9.14
C PHE A 117 13.49 -17.76 -7.60
N SER A 118 12.54 -18.50 -7.08
CA SER A 118 12.71 -19.05 -5.75
C SER A 118 14.07 -19.77 -5.77
N PRO A 119 15.03 -19.40 -4.92
CA PRO A 119 16.21 -20.22 -4.79
C PRO A 119 15.71 -21.61 -4.44
N VAL A 120 15.94 -22.55 -5.33
CA VAL A 120 15.70 -23.96 -5.05
C VAL A 120 16.38 -24.22 -3.70
N PRO A 121 15.67 -24.72 -2.68
CA PRO A 121 16.31 -25.00 -1.41
C PRO A 121 17.53 -25.87 -1.72
N THR A 122 18.68 -25.30 -1.47
CA THR A 122 19.94 -25.98 -1.72
C THR A 122 19.89 -27.26 -0.87
N ALA A 123 20.31 -28.36 -1.42
CA ALA A 123 20.29 -29.68 -0.79
C ALA A 123 20.85 -29.76 0.66
N MET A 124 21.44 -28.65 1.14
CA MET A 124 21.88 -28.48 2.52
C MET A 124 20.73 -28.29 3.53
N ASP A 125 19.63 -27.64 3.13
CA ASP A 125 18.50 -27.42 4.05
C ASP A 125 17.71 -28.70 4.31
N GLU A 126 17.68 -29.59 3.34
CA GLU A 126 17.03 -30.89 3.47
C GLU A 126 17.76 -31.80 4.46
N ARG A 127 19.10 -31.70 4.54
CA ARG A 127 19.89 -32.44 5.50
C ARG A 127 19.69 -31.95 6.93
N VAL A 128 19.52 -30.65 7.12
CA VAL A 128 19.26 -30.07 8.44
C VAL A 128 17.87 -30.47 8.94
N LEU A 129 16.86 -30.45 8.09
CA LEU A 129 15.51 -30.88 8.43
C LEU A 129 15.43 -32.37 8.76
N LEU A 130 16.19 -33.23 8.05
CA LEU A 130 16.29 -34.66 8.32
C LEU A 130 17.05 -34.94 9.62
N ALA A 131 18.10 -34.18 9.95
CA ALA A 131 18.84 -34.31 11.17
C ALA A 131 17.98 -33.93 12.41
N GLU A 132 17.20 -32.87 12.31
CA GLU A 132 16.26 -32.47 13.37
C GLU A 132 15.12 -33.48 13.54
N ALA A 133 14.59 -34.04 12.48
CA ALA A 133 13.57 -35.08 12.54
C ALA A 133 14.08 -36.36 13.17
N MET A 134 15.35 -36.74 12.93
CA MET A 134 16.00 -37.90 13.56
C MET A 134 16.29 -37.66 15.03
N GLN A 135 16.68 -36.44 15.43
CA GLN A 135 16.88 -36.09 16.83
C GLN A 135 15.58 -36.13 17.65
N ARG A 136 14.46 -35.70 17.07
CA ARG A 136 13.14 -35.79 17.71
C ARG A 136 12.69 -37.26 17.90
N ARG A 137 13.00 -38.13 16.97
CA ARG A 137 12.71 -39.58 17.11
C ARG A 137 13.57 -40.27 18.19
N ALA A 138 14.84 -39.88 18.28
CA ALA A 138 15.74 -40.44 19.31
C ALA A 138 15.37 -39.96 20.72
N GLY A 139 14.87 -38.73 20.89
CA GLY A 139 14.40 -38.19 22.17
C GLY A 139 13.15 -38.88 22.71
N ASN A 140 12.34 -39.46 21.86
CA ASN A 140 11.08 -40.10 22.25
C ASN A 140 11.22 -41.60 22.63
N ALA A 141 12.38 -42.20 22.37
CA ALA A 141 12.63 -43.60 22.68
C ALA A 141 13.13 -43.82 24.12
N PHE A 142 13.39 -42.76 24.89
CA PHE A 142 13.98 -42.83 26.24
C PHE A 142 13.00 -42.51 27.39
N THR A 143 11.73 -42.32 27.11
CA THR A 143 10.70 -42.15 28.14
C THR A 143 9.98 -43.48 28.38
N ARG A 144 10.56 -44.34 29.19
CA ARG A 144 9.86 -45.36 29.96
C ARG A 144 9.99 -45.04 31.41
#